data_33928b8e24324f80b94e87c54030797a
#
_entry.id   33928b8e24324f80b94e87c54030797a
#
_cell.length_a   1.000
_cell.length_b   1.000
_cell.length_c   1.000
_cell.angle_alpha   90.00
_cell.angle_beta   90.00
_cell.angle_gamma   90.00
#
_symmetry.space_group_name_H-M   'P 1'
#
loop_
_entity.id
_entity.type
_entity.pdbx_description
1 polymer ?
#
loop_
_entity_poly.entity_id
_entity_poly.type
_entity_poly.pdbx_seq_one_letter_code
_entity_poly.pdbx_strand_id
1 'polypeptide(L)'
;THLIPATLEGRALHNVQNAMTAAAMAFSLGIKLDAIRQGLRTFDTTFFQAPGRMNVFDEHPFKVLFDYGHNAHAIAAMADLAQRLDVTGKRIVVLAAPGDRRDEDIIEIARVAAGKFDHYICRRDDNTRGRDGDEVPRLLARGLTEAGVPEAAIEQIHDEQQAIDTALRMGQPGDLLLVFADALTRSWKQIIKFRPEGTPVKTVSTPVLSEPEPAADPQALAREAELRALMEGTVRDERGVVFAREQDD
;
A
#
# COMPACT_ATOMS: atom_id res chain seq x y z
N THR A 1 -14.32 13.44 9.10
CA THR A 1 -13.34 12.37 8.77
C THR A 1 -14.02 11.09 8.29
N HIS A 2 -15.16 10.66 8.88
CA HIS A 2 -15.87 9.43 8.50
C HIS A 2 -16.26 9.31 7.02
N LEU A 3 -16.40 10.44 6.32
CA LEU A 3 -16.73 10.47 4.89
C LEU A 3 -15.51 10.54 3.97
N ILE A 4 -14.30 10.43 4.50
CA ILE A 4 -13.04 10.45 3.76
C ILE A 4 -12.46 9.03 3.78
N PRO A 5 -12.57 8.25 2.68
CA PRO A 5 -12.18 6.84 2.67
C PRO A 5 -10.72 6.62 3.09
N ALA A 6 -9.82 7.48 2.65
CA ALA A 6 -8.40 7.41 2.97
C ALA A 6 -8.08 7.54 4.46
N THR A 7 -9.03 7.95 5.31
CA THR A 7 -8.82 8.09 6.76
C THR A 7 -9.23 6.83 7.54
N LEU A 8 -9.82 5.82 6.91
CA LEU A 8 -10.41 4.66 7.57
C LEU A 8 -11.29 5.09 8.76
N GLU A 9 -12.33 5.87 8.47
CA GLU A 9 -13.27 6.42 9.46
C GLU A 9 -12.60 7.33 10.52
N GLY A 10 -11.43 7.89 10.21
CA GLY A 10 -10.64 8.71 11.13
C GLY A 10 -9.62 7.93 11.96
N ARG A 11 -9.51 6.62 11.80
CA ARG A 11 -8.52 5.78 12.52
C ARG A 11 -7.09 6.02 12.05
N ALA A 12 -6.90 6.31 10.75
CA ALA A 12 -5.61 6.66 10.16
C ALA A 12 -5.30 8.15 10.40
N LEU A 13 -4.79 8.49 11.58
CA LEU A 13 -4.56 9.89 11.99
C LEU A 13 -3.62 10.64 11.06
N HIS A 14 -2.59 9.98 10.53
CA HIS A 14 -1.68 10.57 9.55
C HIS A 14 -2.44 11.00 8.28
N ASN A 15 -3.41 10.22 7.82
CA ASN A 15 -4.23 10.59 6.67
C ASN A 15 -5.31 11.63 7.01
N VAL A 16 -5.75 11.71 8.25
CA VAL A 16 -6.56 12.86 8.70
C VAL A 16 -5.75 14.15 8.57
N GLN A 17 -4.49 14.16 9.02
CA GLN A 17 -3.59 15.30 8.89
C GLN A 17 -3.30 15.64 7.42
N ASN A 18 -3.03 14.63 6.59
CA ASN A 18 -2.83 14.79 5.15
C ASN A 18 -4.06 15.42 4.48
N ALA A 19 -5.26 14.93 4.78
CA ALA A 19 -6.52 15.47 4.25
C ALA A 19 -6.75 16.93 4.68
N MET A 20 -6.46 17.28 5.94
CA MET A 20 -6.54 18.65 6.43
C MET A 20 -5.57 19.57 5.71
N THR A 21 -4.31 19.13 5.53
CA THR A 21 -3.28 19.88 4.81
C THR A 21 -3.67 20.08 3.35
N ALA A 22 -4.12 19.02 2.66
CA ALA A 22 -4.56 19.08 1.28
C ALA A 22 -5.76 20.04 1.12
N ALA A 23 -6.73 19.98 2.04
CA ALA A 23 -7.87 20.89 2.05
C ALA A 23 -7.45 22.36 2.25
N ALA A 24 -6.54 22.63 3.18
CA ALA A 24 -6.04 23.98 3.44
C ALA A 24 -5.27 24.53 2.23
N MET A 25 -4.42 23.73 1.61
CA MET A 25 -3.70 24.10 0.39
C MET A 25 -4.65 24.39 -0.77
N ALA A 26 -5.60 23.52 -1.04
CA ALA A 26 -6.58 23.71 -2.10
C ALA A 26 -7.44 24.96 -1.86
N PHE A 27 -7.84 25.20 -0.61
CA PHE A 27 -8.59 26.41 -0.23
C PHE A 27 -7.77 27.68 -0.46
N SER A 28 -6.48 27.69 -0.09
CA SER A 28 -5.59 28.85 -0.31
C SER A 28 -5.34 29.14 -1.80
N LEU A 29 -5.49 28.13 -2.66
CA LEU A 29 -5.44 28.27 -4.13
C LEU A 29 -6.77 28.69 -4.75
N GLY A 30 -7.80 29.00 -3.94
CA GLY A 30 -9.10 29.46 -4.39
C GLY A 30 -10.03 28.34 -4.92
N ILE A 31 -9.72 27.08 -4.66
CA ILE A 31 -10.59 25.96 -5.02
C ILE A 31 -11.87 26.02 -4.19
N LYS A 32 -13.03 25.86 -4.83
CA LYS A 32 -14.34 25.88 -4.17
C LYS A 32 -14.47 24.75 -3.16
N LEU A 33 -15.08 25.02 -2.00
CA LEU A 33 -15.25 24.05 -0.91
C LEU A 33 -15.93 22.76 -1.36
N ASP A 34 -16.89 22.83 -2.27
CA ASP A 34 -17.58 21.63 -2.76
C ASP A 34 -16.68 20.75 -3.61
N ALA A 35 -15.78 21.34 -4.41
CA ALA A 35 -14.76 20.58 -5.15
C ALA A 35 -13.75 19.92 -4.19
N ILE A 36 -13.32 20.64 -3.13
CA ILE A 36 -12.45 20.09 -2.09
C ILE A 36 -13.13 18.90 -1.38
N ARG A 37 -14.40 19.06 -0.98
CA ARG A 37 -15.19 18.00 -0.37
C ARG A 37 -15.33 16.78 -1.28
N GLN A 38 -15.62 17.02 -2.56
CA GLN A 38 -15.72 15.95 -3.55
C GLN A 38 -14.41 15.20 -3.71
N GLY A 39 -13.30 15.91 -3.88
CA GLY A 39 -11.98 15.29 -3.99
C GLY A 39 -11.62 14.42 -2.78
N LEU A 40 -11.86 14.91 -1.56
CA LEU A 40 -11.63 14.15 -0.34
C LEU A 40 -12.52 12.91 -0.21
N ARG A 41 -13.75 12.94 -0.71
CA ARG A 41 -14.70 11.82 -0.65
C ARG A 41 -14.45 10.74 -1.70
N THR A 42 -13.82 11.10 -2.80
CA THR A 42 -13.56 10.19 -3.92
C THR A 42 -12.16 9.63 -3.94
N PHE A 43 -11.25 10.22 -3.14
CA PHE A 43 -9.89 9.68 -2.99
C PHE A 43 -9.90 8.57 -1.94
N ASP A 44 -9.44 7.40 -2.35
CA ASP A 44 -9.26 6.24 -1.48
C ASP A 44 -7.80 5.75 -1.48
N THR A 45 -7.53 4.72 -0.68
CA THR A 45 -6.21 4.08 -0.60
C THR A 45 -6.18 2.75 -1.35
N THR A 46 -6.96 2.61 -2.43
CA THR A 46 -6.80 1.45 -3.32
C THR A 46 -5.42 1.46 -3.95
N PHE A 47 -4.90 0.27 -4.22
CA PHE A 47 -3.59 0.15 -4.87
C PHE A 47 -3.54 0.86 -6.23
N PHE A 48 -4.67 0.97 -6.89
CA PHE A 48 -4.78 1.66 -8.18
C PHE A 48 -4.59 3.19 -8.04
N GLN A 49 -5.19 3.82 -7.02
CA GLN A 49 -5.09 5.27 -6.83
C GLN A 49 -3.79 5.68 -6.12
N ALA A 50 -3.35 4.91 -5.14
CA ALA A 50 -2.21 5.24 -4.30
C ALA A 50 -1.36 3.98 -3.98
N PRO A 51 -0.56 3.46 -4.95
CA PRO A 51 0.26 2.27 -4.72
C PRO A 51 1.21 2.44 -3.54
N GLY A 52 1.21 1.48 -2.61
CA GLY A 52 2.08 1.50 -1.43
C GLY A 52 1.75 2.60 -0.42
N ARG A 53 0.51 3.08 -0.40
CA ARG A 53 0.05 4.08 0.57
C ARG A 53 -1.15 3.57 1.33
N MET A 54 -0.87 2.81 2.42
CA MET A 54 -1.92 2.24 3.28
C MET A 54 -2.98 1.46 2.48
N ASN A 55 -2.55 0.65 1.51
CA ASN A 55 -3.50 -0.18 0.77
C ASN A 55 -4.05 -1.28 1.69
N VAL A 56 -5.35 -1.50 1.62
CA VAL A 56 -6.05 -2.50 2.43
C VAL A 56 -6.49 -3.65 1.52
N PHE A 57 -6.20 -4.87 1.93
CA PHE A 57 -6.74 -6.10 1.33
C PHE A 57 -7.41 -6.93 2.41
N ASP A 58 -8.70 -7.20 2.27
CA ASP A 58 -9.55 -7.89 3.25
C ASP A 58 -10.36 -9.05 2.65
N GLU A 59 -9.94 -9.54 1.48
CA GLU A 59 -10.55 -10.74 0.86
C GLU A 59 -10.01 -12.06 1.43
N HIS A 60 -8.91 -12.01 2.21
CA HIS A 60 -8.44 -13.16 2.99
C HIS A 60 -9.23 -13.28 4.30
N PRO A 61 -9.18 -14.43 4.98
CA PRO A 61 -9.75 -14.57 6.34
C PRO A 61 -9.12 -13.59 7.35
N PHE A 62 -8.00 -13.00 7.03
CA PHE A 62 -7.26 -11.98 7.75
C PHE A 62 -7.11 -10.72 6.92
N LYS A 63 -6.85 -9.59 7.57
CA LYS A 63 -6.65 -8.30 6.89
C LYS A 63 -5.17 -8.05 6.61
N VAL A 64 -4.87 -7.50 5.43
CA VAL A 64 -3.52 -7.04 5.08
C VAL A 64 -3.53 -5.52 4.89
N LEU A 65 -2.65 -4.84 5.61
CA LEU A 65 -2.26 -3.45 5.34
C LEU A 65 -0.93 -3.47 4.60
N PHE A 66 -0.84 -2.75 3.51
CA PHE A 66 0.34 -2.69 2.66
C PHE A 66 0.80 -1.25 2.48
N ASP A 67 2.06 -0.97 2.81
CA ASP A 67 2.62 0.38 2.78
C ASP A 67 4.09 0.38 2.31
N TYR A 68 4.55 1.52 1.82
CA TYR A 68 5.95 1.76 1.40
C TYR A 68 6.77 2.43 2.51
N GLY A 69 6.27 2.52 3.73
CA GLY A 69 6.95 3.16 4.85
C GLY A 69 8.41 2.68 4.99
N HIS A 70 9.35 3.62 5.04
CA HIS A 70 10.78 3.34 5.04
C HIS A 70 11.56 4.25 6.01
N ASN A 71 10.88 4.81 7.00
CA ASN A 71 11.47 5.61 8.08
C ASN A 71 10.65 5.46 9.36
N ALA A 72 11.25 5.77 10.51
CA ALA A 72 10.64 5.58 11.82
C ALA A 72 9.27 6.30 11.95
N HIS A 73 9.12 7.49 11.36
CA HIS A 73 7.86 8.23 11.45
C HIS A 73 6.72 7.52 10.71
N ALA A 74 6.97 7.03 9.49
CA ALA A 74 5.97 6.28 8.72
C ALA A 74 5.63 4.95 9.40
N ILE A 75 6.65 4.23 9.90
CA ILE A 75 6.44 2.97 10.64
C ILE A 75 5.61 3.22 11.90
N ALA A 76 5.92 4.25 12.67
CA ALA A 76 5.14 4.62 13.87
C ALA A 76 3.68 4.91 13.54
N ALA A 77 3.42 5.69 12.47
CA ALA A 77 2.06 6.05 12.06
C ALA A 77 1.23 4.83 11.64
N MET A 78 1.84 3.91 10.90
CA MET A 78 1.18 2.67 10.47
C MET A 78 1.01 1.67 11.63
N ALA A 79 1.99 1.58 12.53
CA ALA A 79 1.89 0.76 13.74
C ALA A 79 0.78 1.29 14.67
N ASP A 80 0.66 2.60 14.84
CA ASP A 80 -0.43 3.21 15.60
C ASP A 80 -1.80 2.98 14.95
N LEU A 81 -1.89 3.01 13.62
CA LEU A 81 -3.08 2.61 12.90
C LEU A 81 -3.44 1.15 13.19
N ALA A 82 -2.47 0.23 13.10
CA ALA A 82 -2.69 -1.19 13.38
C ALA A 82 -3.25 -1.42 14.79
N GLN A 83 -2.86 -0.59 15.79
CA GLN A 83 -3.42 -0.66 17.15
C GLN A 83 -4.86 -0.12 17.26
N ARG A 84 -5.28 0.76 16.34
CA ARG A 84 -6.63 1.36 16.32
C ARG A 84 -7.65 0.54 15.54
N LEU A 85 -7.19 -0.45 14.77
CA LEU A 85 -8.08 -1.36 14.05
C LEU A 85 -8.59 -2.45 14.97
N ASP A 86 -9.85 -2.83 14.75
CA ASP A 86 -10.45 -3.97 15.46
C ASP A 86 -9.84 -5.26 14.89
N VAL A 87 -9.04 -5.95 15.72
CA VAL A 87 -8.35 -7.19 15.40
C VAL A 87 -8.66 -8.19 16.51
N THR A 88 -9.21 -9.33 16.14
CA THR A 88 -9.58 -10.39 17.10
C THR A 88 -8.49 -11.43 17.28
N GLY A 89 -7.58 -11.51 16.28
CA GLY A 89 -6.41 -12.40 16.27
C GLY A 89 -5.12 -11.66 16.57
N LYS A 90 -4.03 -12.10 15.95
CA LYS A 90 -2.69 -11.55 16.10
C LYS A 90 -2.43 -10.40 15.15
N ARG A 91 -1.46 -9.56 15.49
CA ARG A 91 -0.86 -8.56 14.63
C ARG A 91 0.54 -9.01 14.23
N ILE A 92 0.77 -9.16 12.94
CA ILE A 92 2.05 -9.59 12.36
C ILE A 92 2.59 -8.44 11.53
N VAL A 93 3.89 -8.16 11.61
CA VAL A 93 4.51 -7.10 10.81
C VAL A 93 5.71 -7.63 10.02
N VAL A 94 5.79 -7.24 8.74
CA VAL A 94 6.99 -7.39 7.91
C VAL A 94 7.69 -6.04 7.85
N LEU A 95 8.86 -5.95 8.51
CA LEU A 95 9.66 -4.72 8.62
C LEU A 95 10.83 -4.74 7.65
N ALA A 96 11.11 -3.58 7.08
CA ALA A 96 12.30 -3.33 6.28
C ALA A 96 12.86 -1.94 6.55
N ALA A 97 14.09 -1.73 6.13
CA ALA A 97 14.73 -0.42 6.09
C ALA A 97 15.64 -0.30 4.87
N PRO A 98 15.77 0.90 4.27
CA PRO A 98 16.73 1.16 3.21
C PRO A 98 18.17 1.01 3.71
N GLY A 99 19.03 0.31 2.94
CA GLY A 99 20.41 0.04 3.33
C GLY A 99 21.32 1.29 3.41
N ASP A 100 20.94 2.40 2.78
CA ASP A 100 21.67 3.67 2.83
C ASP A 100 21.38 4.51 4.10
N ARG A 101 20.58 4.00 5.02
CA ARG A 101 20.31 4.66 6.31
C ARG A 101 21.41 4.34 7.30
N ARG A 102 21.60 5.24 8.28
CA ARG A 102 22.50 4.99 9.42
C ARG A 102 21.94 3.86 10.28
N ASP A 103 22.80 3.20 11.03
CA ASP A 103 22.38 2.11 11.92
C ASP A 103 21.35 2.56 12.95
N GLU A 104 21.53 3.76 13.49
CA GLU A 104 20.61 4.34 14.47
C GLU A 104 19.20 4.55 13.88
N ASP A 105 19.11 4.97 12.61
CA ASP A 105 17.83 5.19 11.93
C ASP A 105 17.13 3.84 11.66
N ILE A 106 17.87 2.79 11.33
CA ILE A 106 17.35 1.42 11.17
C ILE A 106 16.86 0.85 12.50
N ILE A 107 17.66 1.01 13.56
CA ILE A 107 17.29 0.57 14.91
C ILE A 107 16.05 1.34 15.40
N GLU A 108 15.93 2.63 15.10
CA GLU A 108 14.76 3.43 15.46
C GLU A 108 13.48 2.94 14.77
N ILE A 109 13.56 2.49 13.50
CA ILE A 109 12.44 1.82 12.81
C ILE A 109 11.93 0.63 13.63
N ALA A 110 12.82 -0.20 14.15
CA ALA A 110 12.47 -1.33 14.98
C ALA A 110 11.86 -0.90 16.33
N ARG A 111 12.45 0.09 16.99
CA ARG A 111 11.99 0.60 18.29
C ARG A 111 10.58 1.14 18.24
N VAL A 112 10.22 1.92 17.22
CA VAL A 112 8.86 2.47 17.11
C VAL A 112 7.79 1.42 16.81
N ALA A 113 8.18 0.26 16.27
CA ALA A 113 7.31 -0.89 16.04
C ALA A 113 7.21 -1.82 17.26
N ALA A 114 8.22 -1.82 18.14
CA ALA A 114 8.32 -2.74 19.26
C ALA A 114 7.09 -2.69 20.19
N GLY A 115 6.65 -3.86 20.65
CA GLY A 115 5.51 -4.00 21.56
C GLY A 115 4.14 -3.76 20.94
N LYS A 116 4.06 -3.50 19.62
CA LYS A 116 2.79 -3.23 18.92
C LYS A 116 2.31 -4.42 18.08
N PHE A 117 3.12 -5.46 17.96
CA PHE A 117 2.81 -6.65 17.17
C PHE A 117 3.15 -7.91 17.97
N ASP A 118 2.50 -9.01 17.62
CA ASP A 118 2.73 -10.33 18.22
C ASP A 118 3.87 -11.07 17.54
N HIS A 119 4.16 -10.72 16.26
CA HIS A 119 5.26 -11.31 15.49
C HIS A 119 5.87 -10.30 14.52
N TYR A 120 7.18 -10.38 14.36
CA TYR A 120 7.99 -9.46 13.56
C TYR A 120 8.84 -10.25 12.58
N ILE A 121 8.72 -9.96 11.29
CA ILE A 121 9.58 -10.50 10.24
C ILE A 121 10.48 -9.37 9.73
N CYS A 122 11.78 -9.48 10.01
CA CYS A 122 12.79 -8.50 9.60
C CYS A 122 13.40 -8.91 8.26
N ARG A 123 13.31 -8.06 7.26
CA ARG A 123 13.82 -8.28 5.92
C ARG A 123 14.70 -7.13 5.43
N ARG A 124 15.39 -7.32 4.32
CA ARG A 124 16.08 -6.26 3.57
C ARG A 124 15.31 -5.86 2.31
N ASP A 125 15.63 -4.70 1.77
CA ASP A 125 15.23 -4.33 0.42
C ASP A 125 16.05 -5.13 -0.61
N ASP A 126 15.50 -5.35 -1.83
CA ASP A 126 16.20 -6.04 -2.90
C ASP A 126 17.51 -5.33 -3.25
N ASN A 127 17.48 -3.98 -3.28
CA ASN A 127 18.68 -3.17 -3.41
C ASN A 127 19.26 -2.86 -2.03
N THR A 128 20.35 -3.52 -1.68
CA THR A 128 21.03 -3.33 -0.38
C THR A 128 21.73 -1.98 -0.25
N ARG A 129 21.84 -1.20 -1.33
CA ARG A 129 22.48 0.13 -1.36
C ARG A 129 23.87 0.17 -0.76
N GLY A 130 24.64 -0.92 -0.98
CA GLY A 130 26.04 -1.06 -0.55
C GLY A 130 26.24 -1.68 0.81
N ARG A 131 25.18 -2.04 1.55
CA ARG A 131 25.29 -2.84 2.78
C ARG A 131 25.39 -4.34 2.49
N ASP A 132 25.96 -5.08 3.43
CA ASP A 132 25.87 -6.53 3.44
C ASP A 132 24.42 -7.00 3.53
N GLY A 133 24.09 -8.09 2.82
CA GLY A 133 22.71 -8.58 2.70
C GLY A 133 22.01 -8.90 4.01
N ASP A 134 22.77 -9.24 5.06
CA ASP A 134 22.22 -9.64 6.36
C ASP A 134 22.19 -8.51 7.39
N GLU A 135 22.80 -7.37 7.08
CA GLU A 135 23.02 -6.31 8.06
C GLU A 135 21.72 -5.63 8.49
N VAL A 136 20.86 -5.27 7.53
CA VAL A 136 19.58 -4.59 7.82
C VAL A 136 18.64 -5.46 8.67
N PRO A 137 18.38 -6.75 8.33
CA PRO A 137 17.57 -7.62 9.18
C PRO A 137 18.14 -7.79 10.59
N ARG A 138 19.48 -7.89 10.74
CA ARG A 138 20.14 -7.97 12.05
C ARG A 138 19.97 -6.72 12.89
N LEU A 139 20.08 -5.52 12.28
CA LEU A 139 19.89 -4.24 12.97
C LEU A 139 18.43 -4.07 13.42
N LEU A 140 17.48 -4.45 12.59
CA LEU A 140 16.05 -4.45 12.95
C LEU A 140 15.77 -5.41 14.10
N ALA A 141 16.24 -6.66 14.00
CA ALA A 141 16.08 -7.66 15.06
C ALA A 141 16.72 -7.20 16.38
N ARG A 142 17.94 -6.64 16.31
CA ARG A 142 18.62 -6.05 17.46
C ARG A 142 17.79 -4.92 18.10
N GLY A 143 17.27 -3.98 17.29
CA GLY A 143 16.45 -2.88 17.80
C GLY A 143 15.17 -3.36 18.50
N LEU A 144 14.53 -4.41 17.98
CA LEU A 144 13.38 -5.07 18.61
C LEU A 144 13.74 -5.71 19.94
N THR A 145 14.84 -6.48 19.98
CA THR A 145 15.32 -7.16 21.21
C THR A 145 15.72 -6.14 22.28
N GLU A 146 16.47 -5.08 21.91
CA GLU A 146 16.82 -3.99 22.82
C GLU A 146 15.58 -3.26 23.38
N ALA A 147 14.47 -3.23 22.62
CA ALA A 147 13.21 -2.68 23.05
C ALA A 147 12.31 -3.66 23.81
N GLY A 148 12.81 -4.86 24.11
CA GLY A 148 12.15 -5.85 24.96
C GLY A 148 11.23 -6.83 24.22
N VAL A 149 11.29 -6.90 22.89
CA VAL A 149 10.54 -7.92 22.12
C VAL A 149 11.25 -9.27 22.31
N PRO A 150 10.52 -10.35 22.70
CA PRO A 150 11.10 -11.69 22.85
C PRO A 150 11.67 -12.20 21.51
N GLU A 151 12.85 -12.83 21.56
CA GLU A 151 13.48 -13.39 20.34
C GLU A 151 12.58 -14.38 19.59
N ALA A 152 11.76 -15.15 20.30
CA ALA A 152 10.79 -16.08 19.72
C ALA A 152 9.71 -15.39 18.87
N ALA A 153 9.52 -14.09 19.02
CA ALA A 153 8.59 -13.28 18.21
C ALA A 153 9.27 -12.59 17.01
N ILE A 154 10.59 -12.80 16.84
CA ILE A 154 11.38 -12.13 15.80
C ILE A 154 11.91 -13.18 14.83
N GLU A 155 11.64 -13.00 13.55
CA GLU A 155 12.16 -13.83 12.48
C GLU A 155 12.94 -12.96 11.48
N GLN A 156 14.08 -13.45 10.99
CA GLN A 156 14.88 -12.78 9.98
C GLN A 156 14.77 -13.54 8.66
N ILE A 157 14.13 -12.93 7.68
CA ILE A 157 13.98 -13.47 6.33
C ILE A 157 14.47 -12.41 5.35
N HIS A 158 15.57 -12.66 4.66
CA HIS A 158 16.27 -11.65 3.88
C HIS A 158 15.49 -11.20 2.64
N ASP A 159 14.88 -12.14 1.93
CA ASP A 159 14.13 -11.89 0.69
C ASP A 159 12.72 -11.35 0.97
N GLU A 160 12.32 -10.29 0.26
CA GLU A 160 11.01 -9.65 0.44
C GLU A 160 9.86 -10.60 0.15
N GLN A 161 9.95 -11.39 -0.93
CA GLN A 161 8.84 -12.26 -1.32
C GLN A 161 8.70 -13.44 -0.35
N GLN A 162 9.81 -13.97 0.15
CA GLN A 162 9.80 -15.03 1.17
C GLN A 162 9.24 -14.51 2.50
N ALA A 163 9.63 -13.31 2.91
CA ALA A 163 9.11 -12.67 4.12
C ALA A 163 7.59 -12.46 4.05
N ILE A 164 7.11 -11.97 2.91
CA ILE A 164 5.67 -11.78 2.67
C ILE A 164 4.95 -13.14 2.61
N ASP A 165 5.50 -14.15 1.92
CA ASP A 165 4.90 -15.49 1.87
C ASP A 165 4.78 -16.11 3.27
N THR A 166 5.82 -15.97 4.09
CA THR A 166 5.81 -16.43 5.48
C THR A 166 4.71 -15.73 6.28
N ALA A 167 4.61 -14.39 6.21
CA ALA A 167 3.56 -13.64 6.88
C ALA A 167 2.16 -14.09 6.44
N LEU A 168 1.95 -14.27 5.13
CA LEU A 168 0.67 -14.70 4.57
C LEU A 168 0.28 -16.12 5.03
N ARG A 169 1.25 -17.04 5.11
CA ARG A 169 1.02 -18.42 5.62
C ARG A 169 0.75 -18.47 7.12
N MET A 170 1.30 -17.53 7.88
CA MET A 170 1.04 -17.40 9.31
C MET A 170 -0.37 -16.86 9.59
N GLY A 171 -0.94 -16.08 8.67
CA GLY A 171 -2.20 -15.39 8.85
C GLY A 171 -3.38 -16.35 9.14
N GLN A 172 -4.07 -16.12 10.24
CA GLN A 172 -5.26 -16.85 10.66
C GLN A 172 -6.49 -15.93 10.61
N PRO A 173 -7.71 -16.51 10.62
CA PRO A 173 -8.93 -15.71 10.65
C PRO A 173 -8.92 -14.68 11.80
N GLY A 174 -9.15 -13.42 11.44
CA GLY A 174 -9.17 -12.31 12.39
C GLY A 174 -7.82 -11.64 12.65
N ASP A 175 -6.73 -12.13 12.05
CA ASP A 175 -5.40 -11.50 12.14
C ASP A 175 -5.30 -10.23 11.30
N LEU A 176 -4.31 -9.43 11.63
CA LEU A 176 -3.87 -8.27 10.86
C LEU A 176 -2.39 -8.43 10.49
N LEU A 177 -2.11 -8.39 9.20
CA LEU A 177 -0.75 -8.33 8.66
C LEU A 177 -0.45 -6.90 8.21
N LEU A 178 0.63 -6.30 8.72
CA LEU A 178 1.16 -5.04 8.22
C LEU A 178 2.44 -5.34 7.43
N VAL A 179 2.41 -5.07 6.13
CA VAL A 179 3.51 -5.37 5.21
C VAL A 179 4.11 -4.07 4.70
N PHE A 180 5.36 -3.82 5.07
CA PHE A 180 6.18 -2.79 4.44
C PHE A 180 6.95 -3.41 3.29
N ALA A 181 6.77 -2.88 2.07
CA ALA A 181 7.34 -3.44 0.85
C ALA A 181 8.04 -2.37 0.00
N ASP A 182 9.12 -2.79 -0.68
CA ASP A 182 9.86 -1.96 -1.64
C ASP A 182 9.40 -2.25 -3.08
N ALA A 183 9.27 -3.53 -3.46
CA ALA A 183 8.81 -3.95 -4.78
C ALA A 183 7.27 -3.96 -4.89
N LEU A 184 6.65 -2.78 -4.82
CA LEU A 184 5.21 -2.58 -4.62
C LEU A 184 4.32 -3.47 -5.50
N THR A 185 4.52 -3.45 -6.81
CA THR A 185 3.66 -4.19 -7.76
C THR A 185 3.80 -5.70 -7.60
N ARG A 186 5.03 -6.19 -7.39
CA ARG A 186 5.32 -7.62 -7.23
C ARG A 186 4.69 -8.12 -5.93
N SER A 187 4.92 -7.42 -4.85
CA SER A 187 4.45 -7.78 -3.51
C SER A 187 2.92 -7.67 -3.38
N TRP A 188 2.31 -6.64 -3.97
CA TRP A 188 0.86 -6.55 -4.03
C TRP A 188 0.22 -7.70 -4.83
N LYS A 189 0.81 -8.04 -5.99
CA LYS A 189 0.36 -9.21 -6.77
C LYS A 189 0.48 -10.52 -6.00
N GLN A 190 1.50 -10.66 -5.16
CA GLN A 190 1.65 -11.83 -4.30
C GLN A 190 0.53 -11.89 -3.27
N ILE A 191 0.23 -10.78 -2.60
CA ILE A 191 -0.84 -10.69 -1.60
C ILE A 191 -2.19 -11.08 -2.21
N ILE A 192 -2.59 -10.47 -3.32
CA ILE A 192 -3.91 -10.72 -3.93
C ILE A 192 -4.04 -12.13 -4.55
N LYS A 193 -2.91 -12.75 -4.93
CA LYS A 193 -2.91 -14.10 -5.51
C LYS A 193 -2.76 -15.20 -4.49
N PHE A 194 -2.33 -14.89 -3.28
CA PHE A 194 -2.21 -15.87 -2.21
C PHE A 194 -3.56 -16.55 -1.94
N ARG A 195 -3.52 -17.83 -1.63
CA ARG A 195 -4.71 -18.61 -1.26
C ARG A 195 -4.43 -19.30 0.07
N PRO A 196 -5.06 -18.85 1.16
CA PRO A 196 -4.97 -19.52 2.45
C PRO A 196 -5.46 -20.97 2.34
N GLU A 197 -4.78 -21.89 3.02
CA GLU A 197 -5.17 -23.29 3.06
C GLU A 197 -6.58 -23.42 3.63
N GLY A 198 -7.42 -24.27 3.01
CA GLY A 198 -8.81 -24.48 3.45
C GLY A 198 -9.80 -23.42 2.98
N THR A 199 -9.39 -22.42 2.23
CA THR A 199 -10.35 -21.48 1.63
C THR A 199 -11.05 -22.16 0.46
N PRO A 200 -12.39 -22.32 0.47
CA PRO A 200 -13.10 -22.84 -0.68
C PRO A 200 -12.81 -21.93 -1.88
N VAL A 201 -12.45 -22.54 -3.00
CA VAL A 201 -12.34 -21.81 -4.26
C VAL A 201 -13.71 -21.20 -4.50
N LYS A 202 -13.87 -19.90 -4.25
CA LYS A 202 -14.95 -19.15 -4.88
C LYS A 202 -14.65 -19.25 -6.38
N THR A 203 -15.29 -20.20 -7.03
CA THR A 203 -15.47 -20.15 -8.48
C THR A 203 -16.14 -18.81 -8.72
N VAL A 204 -15.34 -17.81 -9.04
CA VAL A 204 -15.87 -16.64 -9.74
C VAL A 204 -16.38 -17.25 -11.02
N SER A 205 -17.68 -17.55 -11.04
CA SER A 205 -18.38 -17.65 -12.30
C SER A 205 -18.11 -16.31 -12.96
N THR A 206 -17.15 -16.31 -13.89
CA THR A 206 -17.03 -15.20 -14.83
C THR A 206 -18.46 -14.93 -15.24
N PRO A 207 -19.04 -13.73 -14.98
CA PRO A 207 -20.29 -13.42 -15.60
C PRO A 207 -19.98 -13.63 -17.09
N VAL A 208 -20.62 -14.60 -17.72
CA VAL A 208 -20.71 -14.62 -19.17
C VAL A 208 -21.33 -13.27 -19.45
N LEU A 209 -20.49 -12.30 -19.80
CA LEU A 209 -20.97 -11.09 -20.43
C LEU A 209 -21.70 -11.62 -21.66
N SER A 210 -22.99 -11.82 -21.52
CA SER A 210 -23.87 -11.86 -22.68
C SER A 210 -23.48 -10.60 -23.43
N GLU A 211 -22.92 -10.79 -24.63
CA GLU A 211 -22.59 -9.69 -25.52
C GLU A 211 -23.80 -8.74 -25.49
N PRO A 212 -23.64 -7.47 -25.14
CA PRO A 212 -24.74 -6.54 -25.27
C PRO A 212 -25.08 -6.55 -26.76
N GLU A 213 -26.30 -6.92 -27.09
CA GLU A 213 -26.84 -6.64 -28.41
C GLU A 213 -26.53 -5.19 -28.74
N PRO A 214 -26.02 -4.87 -29.94
CA PRO A 214 -25.62 -3.52 -30.29
C PRO A 214 -26.84 -2.64 -30.45
N ALA A 215 -27.33 -2.07 -29.36
CA ALA A 215 -28.09 -0.85 -29.44
C ALA A 215 -27.08 0.27 -29.76
N ALA A 216 -26.80 0.44 -31.04
CA ALA A 216 -25.96 1.51 -31.52
C ALA A 216 -26.66 2.84 -31.25
N ASP A 217 -26.29 3.48 -30.14
CA ASP A 217 -26.55 4.90 -29.92
C ASP A 217 -25.62 5.68 -30.87
N PRO A 218 -26.15 6.36 -31.91
CA PRO A 218 -25.33 7.11 -32.86
C PRO A 218 -24.48 8.20 -32.18
N GLN A 219 -24.89 8.70 -31.03
CA GLN A 219 -24.16 9.70 -30.26
C GLN A 219 -22.99 9.11 -29.48
N ALA A 220 -23.08 7.86 -29.04
CA ALA A 220 -21.97 7.17 -28.39
C ALA A 220 -20.84 6.85 -29.39
N LEU A 221 -21.21 6.39 -30.61
CA LEU A 221 -20.25 6.15 -31.69
C LEU A 221 -19.54 7.43 -32.16
N ALA A 222 -20.27 8.56 -32.22
CA ALA A 222 -19.68 9.85 -32.57
C ALA A 222 -18.68 10.33 -31.49
N ARG A 223 -19.01 10.17 -30.22
CA ARG A 223 -18.10 10.50 -29.09
C ARG A 223 -16.85 9.61 -29.06
N GLU A 224 -17.00 8.34 -29.38
CA GLU A 224 -15.86 7.41 -29.43
C GLU A 224 -14.93 7.71 -30.60
N ALA A 225 -15.50 8.12 -31.74
CA ALA A 225 -14.72 8.58 -32.90
C ALA A 225 -13.98 9.89 -32.62
N GLU A 226 -14.61 10.87 -31.94
CA GLU A 226 -13.96 12.10 -31.50
C GLU A 226 -12.82 11.84 -30.50
N LEU A 227 -13.02 10.96 -29.52
CA LEU A 227 -11.99 10.56 -28.57
C LEU A 227 -10.81 9.87 -29.26
N ARG A 228 -11.09 9.03 -30.25
CA ARG A 228 -10.07 8.35 -31.04
C ARG A 228 -9.24 9.31 -31.88
N ALA A 229 -9.89 10.28 -32.52
CA ALA A 229 -9.24 11.34 -33.29
C ALA A 229 -8.38 12.25 -32.38
N LEU A 230 -8.83 12.54 -31.17
CA LEU A 230 -8.05 13.29 -30.17
C LEU A 230 -6.81 12.50 -29.69
N MET A 231 -6.89 11.18 -29.65
CA MET A 231 -5.78 10.31 -29.21
C MET A 231 -4.77 10.05 -30.32
N GLU A 232 -5.13 10.13 -31.60
CA GLU A 232 -4.23 9.95 -32.74
C GLU A 232 -3.15 11.03 -32.86
N GLY A 233 -3.33 12.18 -32.19
CA GLY A 233 -2.33 13.27 -32.12
C GLY A 233 -1.42 13.24 -30.90
N THR A 234 -1.43 12.16 -30.10
CA THR A 234 -0.65 12.11 -28.86
C THR A 234 0.48 11.09 -28.92
N VAL A 235 1.64 11.45 -28.37
CA VAL A 235 2.81 10.56 -28.20
C VAL A 235 3.05 10.35 -26.71
N ARG A 236 3.35 9.13 -26.30
CA ARG A 236 3.69 8.79 -24.92
C ARG A 236 5.21 8.79 -24.75
N ASP A 237 5.72 9.69 -23.93
CA ASP A 237 7.13 9.72 -23.52
C ASP A 237 7.29 9.44 -22.02
N GLU A 238 8.52 9.53 -21.49
CA GLU A 238 8.84 9.29 -20.07
C GLU A 238 8.15 10.28 -19.10
N ARG A 239 7.55 11.35 -19.59
CA ARG A 239 6.84 12.39 -18.84
C ARG A 239 5.32 12.25 -18.91
N GLY A 240 4.80 11.27 -19.70
CA GLY A 240 3.38 11.02 -19.86
C GLY A 240 2.88 11.12 -21.30
N VAL A 241 1.60 11.48 -21.47
CA VAL A 241 0.97 11.66 -22.79
C VAL A 241 1.07 13.14 -23.18
N VAL A 242 1.71 13.43 -24.31
CA VAL A 242 1.90 14.79 -24.86
C VAL A 242 1.39 14.85 -26.31
N PHE A 243 0.93 16.01 -26.75
CA PHE A 243 0.59 16.23 -28.16
C PHE A 243 1.86 16.20 -29.02
N ALA A 244 1.82 15.49 -30.14
CA ALA A 244 2.88 15.55 -31.11
C ALA A 244 2.95 17.00 -31.66
N ARG A 245 4.11 17.65 -31.51
CA ARG A 245 4.35 18.91 -32.21
C ARG A 245 4.50 18.62 -33.71
N GLU A 246 3.72 19.27 -34.54
CA GLU A 246 4.03 19.37 -35.96
C GLU A 246 5.44 19.97 -36.08
N GLN A 247 6.32 19.25 -36.76
CA GLN A 247 7.58 19.79 -37.18
C GLN A 247 7.26 20.69 -38.37
N ASP A 248 7.26 22.01 -38.14
CA ASP A 248 7.32 22.98 -39.20
C ASP A 248 8.65 22.83 -39.92
N ASP A 249 8.58 22.76 -41.27
CA ASP A 249 9.71 22.78 -42.24
C ASP A 249 10.58 24.04 -42.14
#